data_a396d8d0a37f21fb65010ea1a02b0895
#
_entry.id   a396d8d0a37f21fb65010ea1a02b0895
#
_cell.length_a   1.000
_cell.length_b   1.000
_cell.length_c   1.000
_cell.angle_alpha   90.00
_cell.angle_beta   90.00
_cell.angle_gamma   90.00
#
_symmetry.space_group_name_H-M   'P 1'
#
loop_
_entity.id
_entity.type
_entity.pdbx_description
1 polymer ?
#
loop_
_entity_poly.entity_id
_entity_poly.type
_entity_poly.pdbx_seq_one_letter_code
_entity_poly.pdbx_strand_id
1 'polypeptide(L)'
;HGFAVAQTNTGHSGSKEPGATFVLSNPQKALDYAYRAVHVTAVTAKEVANLYYAQPVGKAYWSSCSNGGRQGLIEAQRYPEDFDGIVANAPWVDQTGFTIGAIWNHRAFADAHVSADKLALVGDRALQQCDAVDGLRDGLIDDPRQCQFDVARDLPRCAGGAEASGA
;
A
#
# COMPACT_ATOMS: atom_id res chain seq x y z
N HIS A 1 3.42 26.36 0.58
CA HIS A 1 2.82 25.68 1.73
C HIS A 1 3.50 26.04 3.05
N GLY A 2 4.56 26.88 3.04
CA GLY A 2 5.25 27.31 4.26
C GLY A 2 6.24 26.28 4.86
N PHE A 3 6.55 25.22 4.12
CA PHE A 3 7.52 24.19 4.50
C PHE A 3 8.62 24.01 3.45
N ALA A 4 9.84 23.72 3.88
CA ALA A 4 10.82 23.08 3.02
C ALA A 4 10.44 21.59 2.90
N VAL A 5 10.54 21.04 1.68
CA VAL A 5 10.17 19.65 1.40
C VAL A 5 11.35 18.92 0.77
N ALA A 6 11.64 17.72 1.23
CA ALA A 6 12.65 16.85 0.64
C ALA A 6 12.03 15.47 0.36
N GLN A 7 12.60 14.79 -0.64
CA GLN A 7 12.19 13.44 -1.00
C GLN A 7 13.37 12.61 -1.50
N THR A 8 13.23 11.30 -1.50
CA THR A 8 14.25 10.36 -1.98
C THR A 8 13.61 9.29 -2.87
N ASN A 9 14.38 8.80 -3.84
CA ASN A 9 14.01 7.61 -4.62
C ASN A 9 14.45 6.31 -3.93
N THR A 10 14.91 6.39 -2.69
CA THR A 10 15.39 5.24 -1.90
C THR A 10 16.52 4.44 -2.55
N GLY A 11 17.34 5.10 -3.38
CA GLY A 11 18.52 4.52 -4.01
C GLY A 11 18.26 3.71 -5.28
N HIS A 12 17.03 3.73 -5.85
CA HIS A 12 16.71 2.99 -7.06
C HIS A 12 15.76 3.74 -8.00
N SER A 13 15.60 3.22 -9.21
CA SER A 13 14.67 3.79 -10.20
C SER A 13 13.72 2.69 -10.69
N GLY A 14 12.43 2.81 -10.39
CA GLY A 14 11.42 1.83 -10.79
C GLY A 14 11.30 1.62 -12.31
N SER A 15 11.64 2.61 -13.13
CA SER A 15 11.65 2.47 -14.60
C SER A 15 12.80 1.60 -15.14
N LYS A 16 13.93 1.58 -14.42
CA LYS A 16 15.12 0.80 -14.81
C LYS A 16 15.26 -0.50 -14.04
N GLU A 17 14.67 -0.56 -12.88
CA GLU A 17 14.80 -1.66 -11.91
C GLU A 17 13.40 -2.05 -11.42
N PRO A 18 12.57 -2.72 -12.26
CA PRO A 18 11.18 -3.02 -11.92
C PRO A 18 11.08 -3.99 -10.74
N GLY A 19 10.08 -3.76 -9.89
CA GLY A 19 9.84 -4.58 -8.70
C GLY A 19 10.99 -4.50 -7.73
N ALA A 20 11.49 -5.65 -7.27
CA ALA A 20 12.60 -5.77 -6.34
C ALA A 20 13.95 -6.09 -7.01
N THR A 21 14.07 -5.93 -8.32
CA THR A 21 15.31 -6.29 -9.04
C THR A 21 16.51 -5.45 -8.62
N PHE A 22 16.28 -4.25 -8.08
CA PHE A 22 17.33 -3.37 -7.61
C PHE A 22 18.19 -3.95 -6.48
N VAL A 23 17.67 -4.93 -5.73
CA VAL A 23 18.43 -5.56 -4.63
C VAL A 23 19.28 -6.75 -5.05
N LEU A 24 19.05 -7.32 -6.24
CA LEU A 24 19.66 -8.59 -6.66
C LEU A 24 21.19 -8.54 -6.77
N SER A 25 21.75 -7.40 -7.13
CA SER A 25 23.20 -7.24 -7.32
C SER A 25 23.81 -6.11 -6.47
N ASN A 26 23.01 -5.48 -5.61
CA ASN A 26 23.46 -4.35 -4.82
C ASN A 26 22.83 -4.34 -3.42
N PRO A 27 23.51 -4.98 -2.44
CA PRO A 27 23.05 -5.02 -1.06
C PRO A 27 22.82 -3.62 -0.43
N GLN A 28 23.58 -2.60 -0.87
CA GLN A 28 23.42 -1.24 -0.38
C GLN A 28 22.04 -0.68 -0.73
N LYS A 29 21.52 -0.95 -1.92
CA LYS A 29 20.17 -0.54 -2.31
C LYS A 29 19.10 -1.21 -1.47
N ALA A 30 19.32 -2.46 -1.03
CA ALA A 30 18.41 -3.11 -0.09
C ALA A 30 18.37 -2.38 1.26
N LEU A 31 19.52 -1.99 1.80
CA LEU A 31 19.63 -1.21 3.05
C LEU A 31 19.01 0.18 2.90
N ASP A 32 19.27 0.85 1.78
CA ASP A 32 18.71 2.18 1.48
C ASP A 32 17.18 2.12 1.43
N TYR A 33 16.61 1.14 0.72
CA TYR A 33 15.17 0.92 0.66
C TYR A 33 14.57 0.54 2.02
N ALA A 34 15.25 -0.32 2.76
CA ALA A 34 14.74 -0.84 4.03
C ALA A 34 14.61 0.26 5.09
N TYR A 35 15.62 1.13 5.25
CA TYR A 35 15.65 2.12 6.33
C TYR A 35 16.55 3.33 6.11
N ARG A 36 17.69 3.18 5.39
CA ARG A 36 18.76 4.17 5.43
C ARG A 36 18.46 5.45 4.63
N ALA A 37 17.81 5.31 3.46
CA ALA A 37 17.68 6.44 2.54
C ALA A 37 16.84 7.59 3.10
N VAL A 38 15.77 7.29 3.86
CA VAL A 38 14.93 8.32 4.47
C VAL A 38 15.71 9.07 5.53
N HIS A 39 16.40 8.37 6.43
CA HIS A 39 17.27 8.96 7.44
C HIS A 39 18.31 9.92 6.85
N VAL A 40 19.09 9.44 5.88
CA VAL A 40 20.13 10.27 5.23
C VAL A 40 19.50 11.49 4.56
N THR A 41 18.33 11.32 3.93
CA THR A 41 17.62 12.45 3.31
C THR A 41 17.13 13.45 4.35
N ALA A 42 16.60 13.00 5.48
CA ALA A 42 16.13 13.87 6.57
C ALA A 42 17.29 14.70 7.15
N VAL A 43 18.41 14.06 7.47
CA VAL A 43 19.61 14.73 8.00
C VAL A 43 20.13 15.76 6.99
N THR A 44 20.34 15.36 5.75
CA THR A 44 20.87 16.25 4.70
C THR A 44 19.91 17.41 4.42
N ALA A 45 18.61 17.15 4.36
CA ALA A 45 17.62 18.19 4.12
C ALA A 45 17.58 19.24 5.24
N LYS A 46 17.71 18.83 6.50
CA LYS A 46 17.84 19.75 7.65
C LYS A 46 19.09 20.62 7.53
N GLU A 47 20.24 20.03 7.19
CA GLU A 47 21.47 20.77 6.99
C GLU A 47 21.36 21.81 5.86
N VAL A 48 20.83 21.40 4.72
CA VAL A 48 20.60 22.30 3.58
C VAL A 48 19.64 23.44 3.95
N ALA A 49 18.55 23.12 4.65
CA ALA A 49 17.59 24.13 5.10
C ALA A 49 18.23 25.12 6.08
N ASN A 50 19.01 24.63 7.05
CA ASN A 50 19.73 25.48 8.01
C ASN A 50 20.67 26.45 7.31
N LEU A 51 21.41 25.96 6.31
CA LEU A 51 22.34 26.80 5.52
C LEU A 51 21.57 27.83 4.65
N TYR A 52 20.52 27.40 3.99
CA TYR A 52 19.76 28.27 3.10
C TYR A 52 19.02 29.40 3.84
N TYR A 53 18.39 29.08 4.96
CA TYR A 53 17.62 30.06 5.75
C TYR A 53 18.45 30.75 6.83
N ALA A 54 19.73 30.40 7.00
CA ALA A 54 20.63 30.90 8.03
C ALA A 54 20.05 30.79 9.46
N GLN A 55 19.24 29.78 9.71
CA GLN A 55 18.65 29.46 11.01
C GLN A 55 18.37 27.98 11.16
N PRO A 56 18.36 27.43 12.39
CA PRO A 56 18.02 26.03 12.62
C PRO A 56 16.60 25.69 12.20
N VAL A 57 16.41 24.48 11.68
CA VAL A 57 15.07 23.90 11.47
C VAL A 57 14.38 23.77 12.82
N GLY A 58 13.22 24.42 12.97
CA GLY A 58 12.49 24.42 14.24
C GLY A 58 11.73 23.11 14.46
N LYS A 59 11.09 22.59 13.41
CA LYS A 59 10.33 21.35 13.44
C LYS A 59 10.43 20.58 12.13
N ALA A 60 10.51 19.27 12.22
CA ALA A 60 10.53 18.35 11.08
C ALA A 60 9.39 17.34 11.19
N TYR A 61 8.69 17.12 10.08
CA TYR A 61 7.54 16.23 10.04
C TYR A 61 7.66 15.24 8.88
N TRP A 62 7.26 14.00 9.15
CA TRP A 62 7.05 12.98 8.13
C TRP A 62 5.56 12.80 7.90
N SER A 63 5.12 12.79 6.64
CA SER A 63 3.75 12.44 6.28
C SER A 63 3.75 11.66 4.98
N SER A 64 3.35 10.41 5.02
CA SER A 64 3.30 9.57 3.83
C SER A 64 2.38 8.36 3.99
N CYS A 65 2.06 7.70 2.87
CA CYS A 65 1.10 6.60 2.81
C CYS A 65 1.75 5.32 2.26
N SER A 66 1.14 4.15 2.53
CA SER A 66 1.54 2.86 1.98
C SER A 66 2.99 2.49 2.34
N ASN A 67 3.88 2.36 1.36
CA ASN A 67 5.32 2.17 1.62
C ASN A 67 5.94 3.33 2.42
N GLY A 68 5.46 4.55 2.20
CA GLY A 68 5.87 5.71 3.00
C GLY A 68 5.35 5.66 4.44
N GLY A 69 4.19 5.06 4.67
CA GLY A 69 3.71 4.74 6.02
C GLY A 69 4.64 3.74 6.72
N ARG A 70 5.07 2.69 6.03
CA ARG A 70 6.09 1.76 6.53
C ARG A 70 7.40 2.49 6.87
N GLN A 71 7.87 3.36 5.99
CA GLN A 71 9.08 4.15 6.22
C GLN A 71 8.94 5.02 7.47
N GLY A 72 7.81 5.69 7.67
CA GLY A 72 7.54 6.48 8.88
C GLY A 72 7.62 5.65 10.17
N LEU A 73 7.12 4.41 10.16
CA LEU A 73 7.26 3.51 11.31
C LEU A 73 8.72 3.07 11.54
N ILE A 74 9.50 2.88 10.47
CA ILE A 74 10.94 2.60 10.57
C ILE A 74 11.69 3.79 11.16
N GLU A 75 11.38 5.02 10.73
CA GLU A 75 11.96 6.24 11.29
C GLU A 75 11.65 6.36 12.78
N ALA A 76 10.39 6.18 13.18
CA ALA A 76 10.01 6.22 14.59
C ALA A 76 10.75 5.18 15.44
N GLN A 77 11.06 4.01 14.88
CA GLN A 77 11.75 2.93 15.59
C GLN A 77 13.27 3.11 15.64
N ARG A 78 13.87 3.49 14.50
CA ARG A 78 15.34 3.49 14.34
C ARG A 78 15.99 4.84 14.54
N TYR A 79 15.26 5.92 14.17
CA TYR A 79 15.77 7.28 14.11
C TYR A 79 14.76 8.27 14.74
N PRO A 80 14.37 8.05 16.01
CA PRO A 80 13.32 8.84 16.66
C PRO A 80 13.63 10.35 16.73
N GLU A 81 14.89 10.74 16.57
CA GLU A 81 15.34 12.13 16.57
C GLU A 81 15.18 12.84 15.21
N ASP A 82 14.82 12.10 14.14
CA ASP A 82 14.74 12.69 12.82
C ASP A 82 13.51 13.55 12.61
N PHE A 83 12.42 13.23 13.28
CA PHE A 83 11.15 13.92 13.11
C PHE A 83 10.46 14.21 14.44
N ASP A 84 9.88 15.40 14.56
CA ASP A 84 9.06 15.81 15.70
C ASP A 84 7.65 15.23 15.65
N GLY A 85 7.20 14.82 14.46
CA GLY A 85 5.90 14.17 14.27
C GLY A 85 5.88 13.33 13.00
N ILE A 86 5.23 12.16 13.10
CA ILE A 86 5.13 11.19 12.02
C ILE A 86 3.67 10.84 11.79
N VAL A 87 3.20 11.05 10.57
CA VAL A 87 1.89 10.57 10.08
C VAL A 87 2.14 9.43 9.10
N ALA A 88 1.95 8.21 9.58
CA ALA A 88 2.12 6.97 8.82
C ALA A 88 0.75 6.47 8.36
N ASN A 89 0.29 6.92 7.19
CA ASN A 89 -1.02 6.51 6.65
C ASN A 89 -0.93 5.12 6.00
N ALA A 90 -1.94 4.27 6.29
CA ALA A 90 -2.08 2.92 5.73
C ALA A 90 -0.72 2.20 5.55
N PRO A 91 0.06 2.02 6.62
CA PRO A 91 1.44 1.56 6.53
C PRO A 91 1.52 0.12 6.02
N TRP A 92 2.38 -0.11 5.03
CA TRP A 92 2.64 -1.46 4.52
C TRP A 92 3.63 -2.19 5.44
N VAL A 93 3.14 -2.76 6.53
CA VAL A 93 3.97 -3.33 7.62
C VAL A 93 4.35 -4.79 7.42
N ASP A 94 3.46 -5.61 6.88
CA ASP A 94 3.72 -7.03 6.59
C ASP A 94 3.97 -7.24 5.09
N GLN A 95 5.19 -6.96 4.65
CA GLN A 95 5.58 -7.15 3.25
C GLN A 95 5.55 -8.61 2.82
N THR A 96 5.88 -9.53 3.69
CA THR A 96 5.91 -10.97 3.38
C THR A 96 4.50 -11.51 3.19
N GLY A 97 3.61 -11.27 4.15
CA GLY A 97 2.21 -11.70 4.06
C GLY A 97 1.48 -11.05 2.90
N PHE A 98 1.70 -9.74 2.68
CA PHE A 98 1.15 -9.04 1.52
C PHE A 98 1.61 -9.66 0.19
N THR A 99 2.91 -9.96 0.05
CA THR A 99 3.47 -10.53 -1.19
C THR A 99 2.93 -11.94 -1.43
N ILE A 100 2.83 -12.77 -0.39
CA ILE A 100 2.23 -14.11 -0.48
C ILE A 100 0.77 -13.99 -0.92
N GLY A 101 -0.02 -13.08 -0.33
CA GLY A 101 -1.40 -12.83 -0.71
C GLY A 101 -1.55 -12.37 -2.17
N ALA A 102 -0.66 -11.48 -2.61
CA ALA A 102 -0.64 -11.01 -4.00
C ALA A 102 -0.32 -12.15 -5.00
N ILE A 103 0.65 -13.02 -4.67
CA ILE A 103 0.98 -14.19 -5.50
C ILE A 103 -0.18 -15.18 -5.53
N TRP A 104 -0.82 -15.43 -4.38
CA TRP A 104 -2.01 -16.27 -4.28
C TRP A 104 -3.12 -15.79 -5.22
N ASN A 105 -3.49 -14.51 -5.11
CA ASN A 105 -4.51 -13.90 -5.96
C ASN A 105 -4.11 -13.97 -7.45
N HIS A 106 -2.86 -13.63 -7.78
CA HIS A 106 -2.38 -13.69 -9.15
C HIS A 106 -2.51 -15.09 -9.76
N ARG A 107 -2.14 -16.13 -9.03
CA ARG A 107 -2.28 -17.51 -9.49
C ARG A 107 -3.74 -17.91 -9.69
N ALA A 108 -4.62 -17.56 -8.76
CA ALA A 108 -6.05 -17.85 -8.89
C ALA A 108 -6.66 -17.20 -10.16
N PHE A 109 -6.27 -15.96 -10.47
CA PHE A 109 -6.72 -15.28 -11.69
C PHE A 109 -6.02 -15.76 -12.97
N ALA A 110 -4.81 -16.29 -12.88
CA ALA A 110 -4.12 -16.89 -14.06
C ALA A 110 -4.77 -18.21 -14.50
N ASP A 111 -5.25 -18.99 -13.51
CA ASP A 111 -5.89 -20.28 -13.78
C ASP A 111 -7.38 -20.12 -14.19
N ALA A 112 -8.03 -19.04 -13.78
CA ALA A 112 -9.45 -18.76 -14.05
C ALA A 112 -9.67 -17.26 -14.26
N HIS A 113 -9.67 -16.82 -15.53
CA HIS A 113 -9.95 -15.42 -15.85
C HIS A 113 -11.36 -15.01 -15.41
N VAL A 114 -11.43 -13.99 -14.56
CA VAL A 114 -12.69 -13.38 -14.13
C VAL A 114 -12.82 -12.01 -14.81
N SER A 115 -13.82 -11.86 -15.68
CA SER A 115 -14.08 -10.60 -16.38
C SER A 115 -14.51 -9.50 -15.40
N ALA A 116 -14.35 -8.23 -15.82
CA ALA A 116 -14.79 -7.09 -15.03
C ALA A 116 -16.29 -7.15 -14.69
N ASP A 117 -17.12 -7.63 -15.61
CA ASP A 117 -18.57 -7.76 -15.38
C ASP A 117 -18.88 -8.82 -14.31
N LYS A 118 -18.12 -9.93 -14.30
CA LYS A 118 -18.25 -10.95 -13.24
C LYS A 118 -17.82 -10.39 -11.88
N LEU A 119 -16.74 -9.60 -11.83
CA LEU A 119 -16.31 -8.94 -10.58
C LEU A 119 -17.34 -7.92 -10.10
N ALA A 120 -17.92 -7.13 -10.99
CA ALA A 120 -18.98 -6.20 -10.67
C ALA A 120 -20.21 -6.93 -10.11
N LEU A 121 -20.63 -8.04 -10.75
CA LEU A 121 -21.73 -8.87 -10.25
C LEU A 121 -21.47 -9.40 -8.83
N VAL A 122 -20.26 -9.85 -8.53
CA VAL A 122 -19.89 -10.30 -7.17
C VAL A 122 -20.01 -9.16 -6.18
N GLY A 123 -19.47 -7.99 -6.50
CA GLY A 123 -19.57 -6.78 -5.66
C GLY A 123 -21.00 -6.36 -5.39
N ASP A 124 -21.83 -6.27 -6.43
CA ASP A 124 -23.25 -5.91 -6.33
C ASP A 124 -24.03 -6.89 -5.44
N ARG A 125 -23.79 -8.18 -5.59
CA ARG A 125 -24.45 -9.22 -4.78
C ARG A 125 -24.01 -9.18 -3.32
N ALA A 126 -22.72 -8.97 -3.06
CA ALA A 126 -22.23 -8.81 -1.71
C ALA A 126 -22.84 -7.58 -1.02
N LEU A 127 -22.89 -6.43 -1.70
CA LEU A 127 -23.56 -5.23 -1.21
C LEU A 127 -25.07 -5.45 -0.98
N GLN A 128 -25.79 -6.02 -1.93
CA GLN A 128 -27.22 -6.31 -1.78
C GLN A 128 -27.53 -7.14 -0.53
N GLN A 129 -26.63 -8.06 -0.18
CA GLN A 129 -26.82 -8.95 0.97
C GLN A 129 -26.34 -8.34 2.29
N CYS A 130 -25.25 -7.58 2.27
CA CYS A 130 -24.52 -7.25 3.49
C CYS A 130 -24.51 -5.76 3.85
N ASP A 131 -24.88 -4.86 2.92
CA ASP A 131 -24.89 -3.42 3.13
C ASP A 131 -25.71 -2.98 4.35
N ALA A 132 -26.82 -3.65 4.64
CA ALA A 132 -27.69 -3.31 5.76
C ALA A 132 -27.36 -4.03 7.09
N VAL A 133 -26.25 -4.77 7.17
CA VAL A 133 -25.90 -5.55 8.37
C VAL A 133 -25.55 -4.65 9.56
N ASP A 134 -24.99 -3.48 9.31
CA ASP A 134 -24.70 -2.44 10.31
C ASP A 134 -25.92 -1.54 10.65
N GLY A 135 -27.04 -1.69 9.93
CA GLY A 135 -28.27 -0.90 10.11
C GLY A 135 -28.44 0.24 9.10
N LEU A 136 -27.47 0.46 8.20
CA LEU A 136 -27.54 1.45 7.13
C LEU A 136 -27.54 0.78 5.75
N ARG A 137 -28.03 1.50 4.74
CA ARG A 137 -27.94 1.13 3.32
C ARG A 137 -27.28 2.30 2.58
N ASP A 138 -25.95 2.33 2.62
CA ASP A 138 -25.16 3.43 2.08
C ASP A 138 -24.07 2.98 1.06
N GLY A 139 -24.07 1.70 0.70
CA GLY A 139 -23.10 1.12 -0.22
C GLY A 139 -21.78 0.74 0.43
N LEU A 140 -21.72 0.70 1.77
CA LEU A 140 -20.55 0.34 2.54
C LEU A 140 -20.83 -0.87 3.43
N ILE A 141 -19.91 -1.79 3.53
CA ILE A 141 -19.95 -2.92 4.48
C ILE A 141 -18.90 -2.62 5.56
N ASP A 142 -19.31 -2.10 6.70
CA ASP A 142 -18.41 -1.67 7.79
C ASP A 142 -17.55 -2.80 8.34
N ASP A 143 -18.13 -3.95 8.58
CA ASP A 143 -17.40 -5.14 9.02
C ASP A 143 -17.70 -6.35 8.11
N PRO A 144 -16.85 -6.63 7.13
CA PRO A 144 -17.06 -7.73 6.18
C PRO A 144 -17.08 -9.12 6.85
N ARG A 145 -16.57 -9.25 8.08
CA ARG A 145 -16.60 -10.51 8.85
C ARG A 145 -18.01 -10.89 9.29
N GLN A 146 -18.92 -9.93 9.36
CA GLN A 146 -20.34 -10.15 9.69
C GLN A 146 -21.17 -10.48 8.46
N CYS A 147 -20.62 -10.29 7.26
CA CYS A 147 -21.27 -10.58 6.00
C CYS A 147 -21.28 -12.09 5.72
N GLN A 148 -22.47 -12.68 5.62
CA GLN A 148 -22.68 -14.10 5.36
C GLN A 148 -22.79 -14.40 3.85
N PHE A 149 -21.94 -13.79 3.03
CA PHE A 149 -21.89 -13.99 1.58
C PHE A 149 -21.11 -15.25 1.22
N ASP A 150 -21.71 -16.10 0.38
CA ASP A 150 -21.09 -17.32 -0.16
C ASP A 150 -21.23 -17.36 -1.68
N VAL A 151 -20.09 -17.37 -2.37
CA VAL A 151 -20.02 -17.33 -3.84
C VAL A 151 -20.80 -18.48 -4.50
N ALA A 152 -20.74 -19.70 -3.92
CA ALA A 152 -21.39 -20.87 -4.49
C ALA A 152 -22.92 -20.86 -4.33
N ARG A 153 -23.42 -20.19 -3.27
CA ARG A 153 -24.83 -20.06 -2.95
C ARG A 153 -25.48 -18.82 -3.57
N ASP A 154 -24.76 -17.68 -3.49
CA ASP A 154 -25.37 -16.36 -3.67
C ASP A 154 -25.16 -15.79 -5.08
N LEU A 155 -24.29 -16.41 -5.88
CA LEU A 155 -24.12 -16.04 -7.27
C LEU A 155 -24.93 -16.93 -8.23
N PRO A 156 -25.42 -16.35 -9.34
CA PRO A 156 -26.08 -17.14 -10.39
C PRO A 156 -25.05 -18.07 -11.05
N ARG A 157 -25.47 -19.29 -11.33
CA ARG A 157 -24.64 -20.22 -12.10
C ARG A 157 -24.90 -20.07 -13.59
N CYS A 158 -23.87 -20.25 -14.41
CA CYS A 158 -24.01 -20.26 -15.85
C CYS A 158 -24.92 -21.41 -16.26
N ALA A 159 -25.82 -21.15 -17.18
CA ALA A 159 -26.71 -22.20 -17.75
C ALA A 159 -25.85 -23.26 -18.45
N GLY A 160 -26.01 -24.54 -18.06
CA GLY A 160 -25.29 -25.65 -18.65
C GLY A 160 -23.88 -25.90 -18.11
N GLY A 161 -23.43 -25.20 -17.05
CA GLY A 161 -22.09 -25.40 -16.44
C GLY A 161 -20.90 -25.02 -17.32
N ALA A 162 -21.14 -24.45 -18.48
CA ALA A 162 -20.09 -23.92 -19.37
C ALA A 162 -19.85 -22.47 -18.96
N GLU A 163 -18.57 -22.14 -18.72
CA GLU A 163 -18.16 -20.73 -18.80
C GLU A 163 -18.53 -20.25 -20.21
N ALA A 164 -19.32 -19.20 -20.29
CA ALA A 164 -19.39 -18.45 -21.53
C ALA A 164 -17.97 -17.98 -21.80
N SER A 165 -17.29 -18.61 -22.75
CA SER A 165 -16.05 -18.10 -23.33
C SER A 165 -16.41 -16.75 -23.95
N GLY A 166 -16.44 -15.73 -23.11
CA GLY A 166 -16.78 -14.39 -23.50
C GLY A 166 -15.66 -13.81 -24.30
N ALA A 167 -16.00 -13.38 -25.44
CA ALA A 167 -15.23 -12.44 -26.21
C ALA A 167 -14.98 -11.18 -25.40
#